data_c01e0429f741b985bb01c33c6cf82ec4
#
_entry.id   c01e0429f741b985bb01c33c6cf82ec4
#
_cell.length_a   1.000
_cell.length_b   1.000
_cell.length_c   1.000
_cell.angle_alpha   90.00
_cell.angle_beta   90.00
_cell.angle_gamma   90.00
#
_symmetry.space_group_name_H-M   'P 1'
#
loop_
_entity.id
_entity.type
_entity.pdbx_description
1 polymer ?
#
loop_
_entity_poly.entity_id
_entity_poly.type
_entity_poly.pdbx_seq_one_letter_code
_entity_poly.pdbx_strand_id
1 'polypeptide(L)'
;MLKQNKKDKQQDRHRWLLIGFLCLFGVCLVAQNPKKPSDDKKQPENKKTKVYLLHADEGQADKLARPDVQVLIGNVKMRHDSMYMYCDSALIFEKTNSVEAFSNVRMEQGDTLFIYGDYLYYDGMTQIAQLRENVKMINRNTTLLTDSLNYDRLYDLGYYFEGGTLMDEENVLTSDWGEYSPATKQSVFNHDVKLVNPKFVLTSDTLRYNTDNKIAVILGPSNIVSDNNHIYSERGFYNTLTEQAELLDRSVLTNQGKKLVGDSLFYDRVIGYGEAFDNVRMTDTINKNMLTGDYCFYNELTDSAFATKRAVAIDYSQGDSLFMHGDTLQMVSYNLNTDSLFRLMKAYHKVRMYRTDVQGVCDSLVYNSKDSCMTMYTDPILWNDGQQLLGEQIKIYMNDSTIDWAHIINQALTVEMKDSIHYNQVSGKEMKAYFENGDMRHI
;
A
#
# COMPACT_ATOMS: atom_id res chain seq x y z
N MET A 1 -14.02 19.90 28.60
CA MET A 1 -12.56 20.09 28.55
C MET A 1 -11.73 18.81 28.65
N LEU A 2 -12.12 17.77 29.39
CA LEU A 2 -11.31 16.53 29.54
C LEU A 2 -11.44 15.49 28.41
N LYS A 3 -12.43 15.59 27.52
CA LYS A 3 -12.59 14.68 26.35
C LYS A 3 -11.84 15.16 25.09
N GLN A 4 -11.60 16.46 24.96
CA GLN A 4 -10.85 17.04 23.83
C GLN A 4 -9.36 16.71 23.93
N ASN A 5 -8.81 16.70 25.14
CA ASN A 5 -7.40 16.37 25.38
C ASN A 5 -7.03 14.87 25.07
N LYS A 6 -8.00 13.97 24.97
CA LYS A 6 -7.74 12.56 24.59
C LYS A 6 -7.68 12.35 23.08
N LYS A 7 -8.47 13.10 22.30
CA LYS A 7 -8.45 13.02 20.82
C LYS A 7 -7.16 13.63 20.26
N ASP A 8 -6.75 14.79 20.79
CA ASP A 8 -5.50 15.44 20.38
C ASP A 8 -4.27 14.59 20.71
N LYS A 9 -4.26 13.87 21.84
CA LYS A 9 -3.19 12.94 22.19
C LYS A 9 -3.16 11.67 21.32
N GLN A 10 -4.30 11.26 20.77
CA GLN A 10 -4.36 10.10 19.88
C GLN A 10 -3.91 10.49 18.47
N GLN A 11 -4.28 11.68 18.01
CA GLN A 11 -3.85 12.22 16.72
C GLN A 11 -2.35 12.54 16.69
N ASP A 12 -1.80 13.06 17.81
CA ASP A 12 -0.36 13.26 17.98
C ASP A 12 0.42 11.94 18.09
N ARG A 13 -0.13 10.89 18.69
CA ARG A 13 0.53 9.56 18.72
C ARG A 13 0.70 8.96 17.32
N HIS A 14 -0.27 9.12 16.43
CA HIS A 14 -0.15 8.64 15.04
C HIS A 14 0.85 9.49 14.23
N ARG A 15 0.88 10.81 14.43
CA ARG A 15 1.91 11.68 13.82
C ARG A 15 3.33 11.34 14.29
N TRP A 16 3.53 11.01 15.56
CA TRP A 16 4.84 10.59 16.11
C TRP A 16 5.24 9.19 15.67
N LEU A 17 4.29 8.28 15.46
CA LEU A 17 4.57 6.96 14.88
C LEU A 17 4.97 7.06 13.39
N LEU A 18 4.33 7.93 12.60
CA LEU A 18 4.72 8.23 11.22
C LEU A 18 6.11 8.87 11.15
N ILE A 19 6.41 9.83 12.02
CA ILE A 19 7.74 10.47 12.09
C ILE A 19 8.80 9.49 12.62
N GLY A 20 8.46 8.64 13.58
CA GLY A 20 9.35 7.61 14.11
C GLY A 20 9.70 6.52 13.10
N PHE A 21 8.76 6.15 12.23
CA PHE A 21 8.98 5.16 11.16
C PHE A 21 9.82 5.73 10.01
N LEU A 22 9.61 7.00 9.64
CA LEU A 22 10.44 7.73 8.67
C LEU A 22 11.88 7.93 9.15
N CYS A 23 12.13 8.10 10.46
CA CYS A 23 13.48 8.26 11.01
C CYS A 23 14.29 6.95 11.07
N LEU A 24 13.64 5.78 11.08
CA LEU A 24 14.33 4.48 11.06
C LEU A 24 14.78 4.01 9.67
N PHE A 25 14.23 4.60 8.60
CA PHE A 25 14.57 4.28 7.20
C PHE A 25 15.08 5.47 6.39
N GLY A 26 15.43 6.58 7.07
CA GLY A 26 16.09 7.72 6.45
C GLY A 26 17.49 7.38 5.94
N VAL A 27 17.61 6.70 4.82
CA VAL A 27 18.81 6.78 4.00
C VAL A 27 18.83 8.17 3.39
N CYS A 28 19.49 9.11 4.06
CA CYS A 28 19.86 10.39 3.47
C CYS A 28 20.64 10.16 2.20
N LEU A 29 20.02 10.34 1.04
CA LEU A 29 20.71 10.64 -0.21
C LEU A 29 21.27 12.07 -0.12
N VAL A 30 22.33 12.25 0.64
CA VAL A 30 23.21 13.39 0.51
C VAL A 30 24.14 13.08 -0.66
N ALA A 31 23.96 13.80 -1.76
CA ALA A 31 24.94 13.84 -2.83
C ALA A 31 26.25 14.40 -2.25
N GLN A 32 27.13 13.53 -1.82
CA GLN A 32 28.50 13.87 -1.46
C GLN A 32 29.41 13.54 -2.64
N ASN A 33 30.18 14.55 -3.08
CA ASN A 33 31.28 14.37 -4.00
C ASN A 33 32.14 13.18 -3.60
N PRO A 34 32.64 12.37 -4.54
CA PRO A 34 33.44 11.21 -4.22
C PRO A 34 34.79 11.66 -3.71
N LYS A 35 34.97 11.71 -2.38
CA LYS A 35 36.29 11.62 -1.79
C LYS A 35 36.76 10.18 -2.00
N LYS A 36 37.98 10.03 -2.60
CA LYS A 36 38.66 8.76 -2.72
C LYS A 36 38.54 7.98 -1.41
N PRO A 37 38.12 6.68 -1.45
CA PRO A 37 38.15 5.85 -0.27
C PRO A 37 39.62 5.68 0.15
N SER A 38 39.95 6.02 1.38
CA SER A 38 41.16 5.53 2.04
C SER A 38 40.99 4.01 2.21
N ASP A 39 41.87 3.26 1.61
CA ASP A 39 42.09 1.83 1.84
C ASP A 39 42.33 1.57 3.32
N ASP A 40 41.30 1.12 4.04
CA ASP A 40 41.44 0.35 5.31
C ASP A 40 40.12 -0.32 5.71
N LYS A 41 39.48 -1.04 4.77
CA LYS A 41 38.65 -2.19 5.16
C LYS A 41 39.42 -3.43 4.74
N LYS A 42 40.07 -4.05 5.70
CA LYS A 42 40.57 -5.42 5.55
C LYS A 42 39.40 -6.26 5.05
N GLN A 43 39.45 -6.66 3.78
CA GLN A 43 38.69 -7.80 3.30
C GLN A 43 39.00 -8.95 4.26
N PRO A 44 38.04 -9.78 4.67
CA PRO A 44 38.32 -10.98 5.43
C PRO A 44 39.36 -11.76 4.64
N GLU A 45 40.55 -11.98 5.23
CA GLU A 45 41.57 -12.82 4.64
C GLU A 45 40.93 -14.18 4.39
N ASN A 46 40.71 -14.48 3.12
CA ASN A 46 40.20 -15.75 2.66
C ASN A 46 41.28 -16.81 2.94
N LYS A 47 41.26 -17.40 4.13
CA LYS A 47 42.08 -18.58 4.43
C LYS A 47 41.62 -19.66 3.45
N LYS A 48 42.41 -19.91 2.42
CA LYS A 48 42.18 -20.97 1.44
C LYS A 48 42.13 -22.29 2.17
N THR A 49 40.94 -22.72 2.56
CA THR A 49 40.72 -24.01 3.18
C THR A 49 40.46 -25.03 2.10
N LYS A 50 40.82 -26.28 2.36
CA LYS A 50 40.59 -27.39 1.43
C LYS A 50 39.22 -28.03 1.69
N VAL A 51 38.67 -28.63 0.63
CA VAL A 51 37.58 -29.59 0.77
C VAL A 51 38.24 -30.91 1.28
N TYR A 52 37.71 -31.42 2.39
CA TYR A 52 38.17 -32.66 3.01
C TYR A 52 37.16 -33.76 2.78
N LEU A 53 37.63 -34.91 2.27
CA LEU A 53 36.88 -36.16 2.28
C LEU A 53 36.80 -36.68 3.71
N LEU A 54 35.60 -36.99 4.17
CA LEU A 54 35.35 -37.59 5.48
C LEU A 54 34.99 -39.08 5.37
N HIS A 55 34.24 -39.46 4.32
CA HIS A 55 33.79 -40.81 4.05
C HIS A 55 33.47 -41.03 2.58
N ALA A 56 33.75 -42.24 2.08
CA ALA A 56 33.21 -42.84 0.87
C ALA A 56 33.32 -44.35 1.03
N ASP A 57 32.41 -45.14 0.44
CA ASP A 57 32.49 -46.59 0.49
C ASP A 57 33.65 -47.11 -0.40
N GLU A 58 33.84 -46.51 -1.56
CA GLU A 58 34.90 -46.81 -2.51
C GLU A 58 35.57 -45.54 -3.01
N GLY A 59 36.88 -45.57 -3.20
CA GLY A 59 37.66 -44.49 -3.79
C GLY A 59 38.58 -45.02 -4.88
N GLN A 60 38.59 -44.41 -6.05
CA GLN A 60 39.41 -44.74 -7.19
C GLN A 60 40.24 -43.54 -7.62
N ALA A 61 41.51 -43.71 -7.88
CA ALA A 61 42.40 -42.70 -8.44
C ALA A 61 43.29 -43.30 -9.52
N ASP A 62 43.14 -42.79 -10.75
CA ASP A 62 44.04 -43.16 -11.84
C ASP A 62 45.15 -42.10 -11.96
N LYS A 63 46.28 -42.37 -11.30
CA LYS A 63 47.43 -41.45 -11.27
C LYS A 63 48.14 -41.30 -12.62
N LEU A 64 47.87 -42.20 -13.59
CA LEU A 64 48.49 -42.15 -14.92
C LEU A 64 47.64 -41.36 -15.91
N ALA A 65 46.33 -41.62 -15.93
CA ALA A 65 45.40 -40.96 -16.87
C ALA A 65 44.84 -39.63 -16.32
N ARG A 66 44.54 -39.56 -15.01
CA ARG A 66 43.95 -38.39 -14.34
C ARG A 66 44.54 -38.18 -12.96
N PRO A 67 45.80 -37.69 -12.85
CA PRO A 67 46.54 -37.64 -11.58
C PRO A 67 45.91 -36.74 -10.52
N ASP A 68 45.09 -35.78 -10.93
CA ASP A 68 44.48 -34.76 -10.05
C ASP A 68 42.99 -35.02 -9.72
N VAL A 69 42.43 -36.18 -10.13
CA VAL A 69 41.02 -36.53 -9.96
C VAL A 69 40.87 -37.80 -9.12
N GLN A 70 40.07 -37.68 -8.05
CA GLN A 70 39.60 -38.82 -7.28
C GLN A 70 38.13 -39.09 -7.56
N VAL A 71 37.77 -40.31 -7.87
CA VAL A 71 36.41 -40.80 -8.05
C VAL A 71 35.97 -41.45 -6.76
N LEU A 72 34.87 -41.01 -6.19
CA LEU A 72 34.30 -41.49 -4.93
C LEU A 72 32.91 -42.07 -5.19
N ILE A 73 32.62 -43.21 -4.60
CA ILE A 73 31.36 -43.95 -4.80
C ILE A 73 30.84 -44.43 -3.43
N GLY A 74 29.55 -44.26 -3.24
CA GLY A 74 28.78 -44.72 -2.09
C GLY A 74 28.95 -43.85 -0.83
N ASN A 75 27.83 -43.36 -0.32
CA ASN A 75 27.73 -42.63 0.95
C ASN A 75 28.82 -41.54 1.13
N VAL A 76 29.08 -40.78 0.06
CA VAL A 76 30.14 -39.77 0.05
C VAL A 76 29.81 -38.65 1.03
N LYS A 77 30.76 -38.35 1.91
CA LYS A 77 30.65 -37.22 2.87
C LYS A 77 31.92 -36.37 2.79
N MET A 78 31.76 -35.10 2.57
CA MET A 78 32.84 -34.12 2.48
C MET A 78 32.56 -32.93 3.41
N ARG A 79 33.58 -32.17 3.73
CA ARG A 79 33.52 -30.97 4.55
C ARG A 79 34.38 -29.85 4.00
N HIS A 80 33.85 -28.66 3.95
CA HIS A 80 34.61 -27.44 3.75
C HIS A 80 34.24 -26.40 4.83
N ASP A 81 35.17 -26.15 5.74
CA ASP A 81 34.95 -25.37 6.98
C ASP A 81 33.80 -25.92 7.83
N SER A 82 32.71 -25.11 7.98
CA SER A 82 31.50 -25.49 8.71
C SER A 82 30.43 -26.16 7.84
N MET A 83 30.67 -26.27 6.52
CA MET A 83 29.71 -26.85 5.58
C MET A 83 30.03 -28.33 5.36
N TYR A 84 28.98 -29.14 5.41
CA TYR A 84 29.03 -30.56 5.05
C TYR A 84 28.31 -30.77 3.72
N MET A 85 28.87 -31.69 2.90
CA MET A 85 28.28 -32.10 1.62
C MET A 85 28.17 -33.62 1.60
N TYR A 86 27.01 -34.11 1.11
CA TYR A 86 26.68 -35.53 1.00
C TYR A 86 26.19 -35.82 -0.40
N CYS A 87 26.50 -36.99 -0.95
CA CYS A 87 26.00 -37.44 -2.26
C CYS A 87 26.26 -38.96 -2.43
N ASP A 88 25.72 -39.53 -3.50
CA ASP A 88 25.95 -40.94 -3.81
C ASP A 88 27.31 -41.15 -4.49
N SER A 89 27.77 -40.22 -5.33
CA SER A 89 29.07 -40.26 -5.96
C SER A 89 29.63 -38.85 -6.20
N ALA A 90 30.97 -38.75 -6.23
CA ALA A 90 31.64 -37.47 -6.47
C ALA A 90 32.97 -37.61 -7.22
N LEU A 91 33.34 -36.53 -7.90
CA LEU A 91 34.69 -36.30 -8.41
C LEU A 91 35.32 -35.16 -7.61
N ILE A 92 36.48 -35.43 -6.99
CA ILE A 92 37.30 -34.40 -6.34
C ILE A 92 38.47 -34.03 -7.24
N PHE A 93 38.58 -32.73 -7.54
CA PHE A 93 39.67 -32.14 -8.32
C PHE A 93 40.66 -31.47 -7.36
N GLU A 94 41.73 -32.18 -6.98
CA GLU A 94 42.65 -31.70 -5.93
C GLU A 94 43.36 -30.39 -6.30
N LYS A 95 43.70 -30.21 -7.58
CA LYS A 95 44.44 -29.05 -8.08
C LYS A 95 43.61 -27.76 -8.03
N THR A 96 42.34 -27.85 -8.35
CA THR A 96 41.41 -26.72 -8.35
C THR A 96 40.63 -26.58 -7.04
N ASN A 97 40.77 -27.54 -6.13
CA ASN A 97 39.99 -27.64 -4.89
C ASN A 97 38.49 -27.60 -5.15
N SER A 98 38.04 -28.28 -6.23
CA SER A 98 36.63 -28.31 -6.65
C SER A 98 36.08 -29.73 -6.54
N VAL A 99 34.76 -29.81 -6.52
CA VAL A 99 34.01 -31.07 -6.39
C VAL A 99 32.84 -31.03 -7.38
N GLU A 100 32.65 -32.16 -8.09
CA GLU A 100 31.39 -32.48 -8.74
C GLU A 100 30.73 -33.62 -7.97
N ALA A 101 29.45 -33.43 -7.59
CA ALA A 101 28.70 -34.41 -6.81
C ALA A 101 27.40 -34.76 -7.57
N PHE A 102 27.02 -36.04 -7.53
CA PHE A 102 25.94 -36.59 -8.30
C PHE A 102 25.02 -37.42 -7.42
N SER A 103 23.76 -37.28 -7.63
CA SER A 103 22.62 -37.97 -7.01
C SER A 103 22.53 -37.75 -5.48
N ASN A 104 21.33 -37.48 -5.03
CA ASN A 104 21.00 -37.25 -3.63
C ASN A 104 21.91 -36.22 -2.96
N VAL A 105 22.29 -35.17 -3.69
CA VAL A 105 23.17 -34.13 -3.17
C VAL A 105 22.46 -33.38 -2.03
N ARG A 106 23.17 -33.22 -0.91
CA ARG A 106 22.77 -32.46 0.25
C ARG A 106 23.92 -31.64 0.80
N MET A 107 23.72 -30.34 0.93
CA MET A 107 24.63 -29.43 1.63
C MET A 107 23.98 -28.98 2.94
N GLU A 108 24.77 -28.88 4.00
CA GLU A 108 24.35 -28.45 5.33
C GLU A 108 25.29 -27.37 5.85
N GLN A 109 24.73 -26.26 6.32
CA GLN A 109 25.49 -25.20 7.01
C GLN A 109 24.82 -24.88 8.34
N GLY A 110 25.46 -25.25 9.43
CA GLY A 110 24.84 -25.20 10.75
C GLY A 110 23.66 -26.15 10.87
N ASP A 111 22.67 -25.74 11.67
CA ASP A 111 21.45 -26.49 11.96
C ASP A 111 20.18 -25.90 11.28
N THR A 112 20.35 -24.87 10.46
CA THR A 112 19.22 -24.10 9.90
C THR A 112 19.20 -24.02 8.39
N LEU A 113 20.31 -24.26 7.71
CA LEU A 113 20.41 -24.19 6.25
C LEU A 113 20.71 -25.56 5.64
N PHE A 114 19.80 -26.02 4.79
CA PHE A 114 19.91 -27.26 4.03
C PHE A 114 19.63 -26.98 2.56
N ILE A 115 20.49 -27.48 1.66
CA ILE A 115 20.32 -27.34 0.22
C ILE A 115 20.42 -28.73 -0.41
N TYR A 116 19.43 -29.09 -1.20
CA TYR A 116 19.32 -30.37 -1.90
C TYR A 116 19.33 -30.16 -3.40
N GLY A 117 19.71 -31.17 -4.17
CA GLY A 117 19.66 -31.19 -5.63
C GLY A 117 20.17 -32.53 -6.17
N ASP A 118 20.09 -32.73 -7.48
CA ASP A 118 20.59 -33.97 -8.10
C ASP A 118 22.01 -33.84 -8.59
N TYR A 119 22.47 -32.60 -8.88
CA TYR A 119 23.85 -32.31 -9.29
C TYR A 119 24.39 -31.10 -8.52
N LEU A 120 25.68 -31.14 -8.18
CA LEU A 120 26.42 -30.03 -7.58
C LEU A 120 27.80 -29.90 -8.24
N TYR A 121 28.14 -28.70 -8.68
CA TYR A 121 29.50 -28.25 -8.85
C TYR A 121 29.86 -27.28 -7.71
N TYR A 122 30.90 -27.59 -6.96
CA TYR A 122 31.38 -26.73 -5.88
C TYR A 122 32.83 -26.29 -6.13
N ASP A 123 33.06 -25.00 -6.21
CA ASP A 123 34.41 -24.42 -6.27
C ASP A 123 34.84 -23.98 -4.87
N GLY A 124 35.77 -24.73 -4.28
CA GLY A 124 36.28 -24.44 -2.95
C GLY A 124 37.20 -23.22 -2.88
N MET A 125 37.61 -22.65 -4.01
CA MET A 125 38.43 -21.44 -4.05
C MET A 125 37.57 -20.19 -3.99
N THR A 126 36.47 -20.17 -4.72
CA THR A 126 35.48 -19.07 -4.72
C THR A 126 34.41 -19.29 -3.68
N GLN A 127 34.23 -20.50 -3.18
CA GLN A 127 33.16 -20.96 -2.27
C GLN A 127 31.76 -20.83 -2.87
N ILE A 128 31.64 -20.95 -4.20
CA ILE A 128 30.37 -20.95 -4.92
C ILE A 128 29.96 -22.40 -5.17
N ALA A 129 28.72 -22.72 -4.77
CA ALA A 129 28.02 -23.96 -5.07
C ALA A 129 27.00 -23.73 -6.20
N GLN A 130 27.06 -24.53 -7.25
CA GLN A 130 26.10 -24.53 -8.35
C GLN A 130 25.32 -25.83 -8.31
N LEU A 131 24.05 -25.76 -7.85
CA LEU A 131 23.14 -26.90 -7.81
C LEU A 131 22.21 -26.86 -9.00
N ARG A 132 21.89 -28.04 -9.52
CA ARG A 132 21.02 -28.22 -10.69
C ARG A 132 20.09 -29.40 -10.45
N GLU A 133 18.92 -29.30 -11.06
CA GLU A 133 17.86 -30.30 -11.07
C GLU A 133 17.26 -30.54 -9.66
N ASN A 134 15.96 -30.36 -9.52
CA ASN A 134 15.20 -30.58 -8.29
C ASN A 134 15.77 -29.85 -7.08
N VAL A 135 16.25 -28.62 -7.27
CA VAL A 135 16.92 -27.89 -6.18
C VAL A 135 15.91 -27.38 -5.15
N LYS A 136 16.21 -27.67 -3.89
CA LYS A 136 15.44 -27.23 -2.74
C LYS A 136 16.37 -26.68 -1.65
N MET A 137 16.23 -25.39 -1.34
CA MET A 137 16.94 -24.72 -0.26
C MET A 137 15.98 -24.46 0.90
N ILE A 138 16.30 -24.92 2.08
CA ILE A 138 15.50 -24.74 3.30
C ILE A 138 16.31 -23.91 4.29
N ASN A 139 15.69 -22.83 4.77
CA ASN A 139 16.21 -22.06 5.90
C ASN A 139 15.09 -21.84 6.93
N ARG A 140 15.10 -22.62 8.00
CA ARG A 140 14.03 -22.65 9.01
C ARG A 140 12.65 -22.89 8.36
N ASN A 141 11.76 -21.88 8.37
CA ASN A 141 10.40 -21.95 7.81
C ASN A 141 10.33 -21.53 6.34
N THR A 142 11.44 -21.04 5.79
CA THR A 142 11.51 -20.57 4.39
C THR A 142 12.05 -21.67 3.50
N THR A 143 11.38 -21.95 2.39
CA THR A 143 11.81 -22.92 1.38
C THR A 143 11.88 -22.25 0.02
N LEU A 144 13.01 -22.37 -0.67
CA LEU A 144 13.20 -21.98 -2.05
C LEU A 144 13.28 -23.22 -2.94
N LEU A 145 12.48 -23.28 -3.99
CA LEU A 145 12.48 -24.33 -5.00
C LEU A 145 12.87 -23.74 -6.35
N THR A 146 13.76 -24.41 -7.08
CA THR A 146 14.18 -24.03 -8.45
C THR A 146 14.87 -25.21 -9.12
N ASP A 147 15.10 -25.14 -10.41
CA ASP A 147 15.93 -26.15 -11.13
C ASP A 147 17.40 -25.73 -11.21
N SER A 148 17.71 -24.45 -10.95
CA SER A 148 19.10 -23.95 -10.98
C SER A 148 19.34 -22.97 -9.83
N LEU A 149 20.21 -23.31 -8.90
CA LEU A 149 20.62 -22.46 -7.78
C LEU A 149 22.13 -22.28 -7.77
N ASN A 150 22.59 -21.06 -7.69
CA ASN A 150 23.96 -20.76 -7.30
C ASN A 150 23.94 -20.22 -5.87
N TYR A 151 24.76 -20.80 -4.99
CA TYR A 151 24.86 -20.38 -3.60
C TYR A 151 26.28 -19.90 -3.31
N ASP A 152 26.42 -18.61 -3.02
CA ASP A 152 27.67 -17.99 -2.60
C ASP A 152 27.78 -18.03 -1.08
N ARG A 153 28.68 -18.84 -0.56
CA ARG A 153 28.91 -19.02 0.87
C ARG A 153 29.56 -17.82 1.55
N LEU A 154 30.33 -17.02 0.81
CA LEU A 154 30.99 -15.85 1.39
C LEU A 154 30.00 -14.75 1.74
N TYR A 155 28.97 -14.59 0.91
CA TYR A 155 27.93 -13.61 1.10
C TYR A 155 26.63 -14.18 1.68
N ASP A 156 26.58 -15.50 1.89
CA ASP A 156 25.39 -16.23 2.35
C ASP A 156 24.17 -15.89 1.48
N LEU A 157 24.34 -16.06 0.15
CA LEU A 157 23.39 -15.63 -0.87
C LEU A 157 23.12 -16.74 -1.89
N GLY A 158 21.86 -17.18 -1.96
CA GLY A 158 21.38 -18.06 -3.02
C GLY A 158 20.68 -17.25 -4.12
N TYR A 159 20.96 -17.52 -5.40
CA TYR A 159 20.29 -16.88 -6.51
C TYR A 159 20.00 -17.85 -7.66
N TYR A 160 18.90 -17.61 -8.36
CA TYR A 160 18.42 -18.38 -9.51
C TYR A 160 18.02 -17.47 -10.67
N PHE A 161 17.97 -18.02 -11.90
CA PHE A 161 17.68 -17.25 -13.12
C PHE A 161 16.87 -18.03 -14.17
N GLU A 162 16.30 -19.16 -13.81
CA GLU A 162 15.44 -20.01 -14.67
C GLU A 162 14.11 -20.32 -14.01
N GLY A 163 13.60 -19.35 -13.25
CA GLY A 163 12.39 -19.51 -12.47
C GLY A 163 12.63 -20.11 -11.08
N GLY A 164 11.86 -19.65 -10.12
CA GLY A 164 11.91 -20.15 -8.74
C GLY A 164 10.66 -19.80 -7.94
N THR A 165 10.50 -20.55 -6.85
CA THR A 165 9.40 -20.39 -5.91
C THR A 165 9.93 -20.32 -4.50
N LEU A 166 9.73 -19.19 -3.81
CA LEU A 166 10.02 -19.06 -2.40
C LEU A 166 8.72 -19.18 -1.61
N MET A 167 8.69 -20.13 -0.67
CA MET A 167 7.56 -20.34 0.25
C MET A 167 7.95 -19.89 1.64
N ASP A 168 7.13 -19.05 2.25
CA ASP A 168 7.32 -18.50 3.59
C ASP A 168 6.00 -18.45 4.33
N GLU A 169 5.73 -19.47 5.14
CA GLU A 169 4.45 -19.70 5.80
C GLU A 169 3.29 -19.77 4.78
N GLU A 170 2.37 -18.80 4.81
CA GLU A 170 1.23 -18.71 3.88
C GLU A 170 1.58 -17.96 2.58
N ASN A 171 2.76 -17.36 2.49
CA ASN A 171 3.20 -16.59 1.33
C ASN A 171 3.95 -17.48 0.34
N VAL A 172 3.55 -17.42 -0.92
CA VAL A 172 4.22 -18.09 -2.04
C VAL A 172 4.63 -17.03 -3.06
N LEU A 173 5.93 -16.87 -3.26
CA LEU A 173 6.50 -15.90 -4.22
C LEU A 173 7.12 -16.66 -5.39
N THR A 174 6.76 -16.29 -6.60
CA THR A 174 7.33 -16.81 -7.85
C THR A 174 7.93 -15.69 -8.68
N SER A 175 8.99 -15.95 -9.41
CA SER A 175 9.60 -15.02 -10.37
C SER A 175 10.55 -15.75 -11.31
N ASP A 176 10.94 -15.13 -12.42
CA ASP A 176 11.93 -15.68 -13.33
C ASP A 176 13.35 -15.62 -12.74
N TRP A 177 13.66 -14.53 -12.04
CA TRP A 177 14.92 -14.33 -11.37
C TRP A 177 14.71 -13.98 -9.90
N GLY A 178 15.54 -14.51 -9.03
CA GLY A 178 15.49 -14.13 -7.62
C GLY A 178 16.74 -14.46 -6.85
N GLU A 179 16.88 -13.79 -5.72
CA GLU A 179 17.93 -14.04 -4.71
C GLU A 179 17.32 -14.09 -3.32
N TYR A 180 17.92 -14.88 -2.45
CA TYR A 180 17.56 -14.99 -1.03
C TYR A 180 18.82 -15.14 -0.18
N SER A 181 18.94 -14.32 0.87
CA SER A 181 19.99 -14.42 1.87
C SER A 181 19.44 -15.02 3.18
N PRO A 182 19.85 -16.23 3.54
CA PRO A 182 19.52 -16.85 4.82
C PRO A 182 19.92 -16.04 6.05
N ALA A 183 21.03 -15.30 5.96
CA ALA A 183 21.54 -14.48 7.06
C ALA A 183 20.70 -13.24 7.34
N THR A 184 20.33 -12.50 6.28
CA THR A 184 19.58 -11.23 6.41
C THR A 184 18.08 -11.40 6.30
N LYS A 185 17.60 -12.58 5.89
CA LYS A 185 16.18 -12.88 5.58
C LYS A 185 15.61 -12.03 4.45
N GLN A 186 16.46 -11.37 3.68
CA GLN A 186 16.09 -10.55 2.52
C GLN A 186 16.03 -11.40 1.26
N SER A 187 15.04 -11.12 0.44
CA SER A 187 14.94 -11.65 -0.92
C SER A 187 14.62 -10.52 -1.90
N VAL A 188 15.08 -10.69 -3.14
CA VAL A 188 14.77 -9.82 -4.27
C VAL A 188 14.27 -10.69 -5.40
N PHE A 189 13.21 -10.27 -6.05
CA PHE A 189 12.57 -10.95 -7.16
C PHE A 189 12.43 -9.99 -8.33
N ASN A 190 12.71 -10.46 -9.53
CA ASN A 190 12.59 -9.69 -10.77
C ASN A 190 11.92 -10.54 -11.84
N HIS A 191 11.18 -9.87 -12.71
CA HIS A 191 10.45 -10.41 -13.84
C HIS A 191 9.34 -11.38 -13.44
N ASP A 192 8.12 -11.07 -13.86
CA ASP A 192 6.90 -11.84 -13.60
C ASP A 192 6.71 -12.22 -12.12
N VAL A 193 7.02 -11.28 -11.23
CA VAL A 193 6.92 -11.50 -9.80
C VAL A 193 5.47 -11.64 -9.39
N LYS A 194 5.15 -12.74 -8.70
CA LYS A 194 3.83 -12.97 -8.13
C LYS A 194 3.96 -13.45 -6.69
N LEU A 195 3.36 -12.71 -5.74
CA LEU A 195 3.20 -13.13 -4.36
C LEU A 195 1.73 -13.50 -4.14
N VAL A 196 1.51 -14.74 -3.76
CA VAL A 196 0.19 -15.29 -3.46
C VAL A 196 0.09 -15.56 -1.97
N ASN A 197 -0.94 -15.01 -1.36
CA ASN A 197 -1.37 -15.28 0.01
C ASN A 197 -2.86 -15.64 -0.03
N PRO A 198 -3.43 -16.43 0.89
CA PRO A 198 -4.86 -16.75 0.90
C PRO A 198 -5.80 -15.54 0.84
N LYS A 199 -5.34 -14.36 1.25
CA LYS A 199 -6.13 -13.14 1.37
C LYS A 199 -5.93 -12.15 0.22
N PHE A 200 -4.80 -12.25 -0.52
CA PHE A 200 -4.48 -11.33 -1.61
C PHE A 200 -3.50 -11.95 -2.61
N VAL A 201 -3.43 -11.35 -3.79
CA VAL A 201 -2.41 -11.61 -4.80
C VAL A 201 -1.72 -10.29 -5.14
N LEU A 202 -0.38 -10.26 -5.04
CA LEU A 202 0.44 -9.14 -5.50
C LEU A 202 1.22 -9.57 -6.73
N THR A 203 1.13 -8.77 -7.80
CA THR A 203 1.95 -8.93 -9.02
C THR A 203 2.83 -7.70 -9.19
N SER A 204 4.08 -7.89 -9.59
CA SER A 204 5.07 -6.82 -9.72
C SER A 204 6.10 -7.15 -10.78
N ASP A 205 6.81 -6.15 -11.27
CA ASP A 205 8.04 -6.37 -12.06
C ASP A 205 9.22 -6.65 -11.13
N THR A 206 9.35 -5.89 -10.06
CA THR A 206 10.44 -6.02 -9.08
C THR A 206 9.90 -5.89 -7.67
N LEU A 207 10.23 -6.86 -6.81
CA LEU A 207 9.80 -6.90 -5.42
C LEU A 207 10.97 -7.29 -4.51
N ARG A 208 11.10 -6.59 -3.38
CA ARG A 208 11.89 -7.10 -2.24
C ARG A 208 10.96 -7.64 -1.18
N TYR A 209 11.34 -8.74 -0.57
CA TYR A 209 10.55 -9.33 0.52
C TYR A 209 11.48 -9.75 1.66
N ASN A 210 11.06 -9.44 2.88
CA ASN A 210 11.77 -9.88 4.08
C ASN A 210 10.94 -10.94 4.81
N THR A 211 11.48 -12.15 4.92
CA THR A 211 10.78 -13.30 5.52
C THR A 211 10.69 -13.23 7.06
N ASP A 212 11.38 -12.31 7.71
CA ASP A 212 11.31 -12.09 9.16
C ASP A 212 10.20 -11.13 9.55
N ASN A 213 10.19 -9.92 8.98
CA ASN A 213 9.20 -8.88 9.27
C ASN A 213 7.98 -8.89 8.35
N LYS A 214 7.96 -9.77 7.34
CA LYS A 214 6.86 -9.97 6.37
C LYS A 214 6.53 -8.74 5.54
N ILE A 215 7.50 -7.85 5.31
CA ILE A 215 7.33 -6.65 4.51
C ILE A 215 7.76 -6.91 3.05
N ALA A 216 6.82 -6.68 2.14
CA ALA A 216 7.07 -6.57 0.71
C ALA A 216 7.30 -5.10 0.34
N VAL A 217 8.42 -4.81 -0.32
CA VAL A 217 8.79 -3.48 -0.83
C VAL A 217 8.57 -3.47 -2.33
N ILE A 218 7.68 -2.61 -2.78
CA ILE A 218 7.31 -2.41 -4.17
C ILE A 218 8.33 -1.48 -4.82
N LEU A 219 8.96 -1.92 -5.92
CA LEU A 219 10.02 -1.19 -6.64
C LEU A 219 9.73 -1.01 -8.13
N GLY A 220 8.49 -1.18 -8.55
CA GLY A 220 8.03 -1.03 -9.93
C GLY A 220 6.52 -1.21 -10.03
N PRO A 221 5.94 -1.11 -11.24
CA PRO A 221 4.50 -1.25 -11.43
C PRO A 221 3.96 -2.54 -10.81
N SER A 222 3.06 -2.38 -9.83
CA SER A 222 2.54 -3.47 -9.02
C SER A 222 1.04 -3.36 -8.83
N ASN A 223 0.38 -4.51 -8.79
CA ASN A 223 -1.03 -4.62 -8.48
C ASN A 223 -1.22 -5.54 -7.27
N ILE A 224 -2.03 -5.11 -6.31
CA ILE A 224 -2.46 -5.93 -5.17
C ILE A 224 -3.96 -6.09 -5.28
N VAL A 225 -4.41 -7.32 -5.39
CA VAL A 225 -5.83 -7.67 -5.51
C VAL A 225 -6.26 -8.48 -4.30
N SER A 226 -7.29 -8.03 -3.61
CA SER A 226 -7.88 -8.73 -2.47
C SER A 226 -9.39 -8.51 -2.44
N ASP A 227 -10.20 -9.58 -2.43
CA ASP A 227 -11.65 -9.52 -2.48
C ASP A 227 -12.16 -8.50 -3.52
N ASN A 228 -12.69 -7.36 -3.06
CA ASN A 228 -13.19 -6.26 -3.89
C ASN A 228 -12.20 -5.10 -4.04
N ASN A 229 -11.02 -5.20 -3.42
CA ASN A 229 -10.01 -4.15 -3.43
C ASN A 229 -8.96 -4.42 -4.51
N HIS A 230 -8.65 -3.40 -5.28
CA HIS A 230 -7.55 -3.39 -6.23
C HIS A 230 -6.68 -2.15 -5.97
N ILE A 231 -5.41 -2.38 -5.69
CA ILE A 231 -4.40 -1.34 -5.46
C ILE A 231 -3.40 -1.38 -6.60
N TYR A 232 -3.12 -0.24 -7.20
CA TYR A 232 -1.99 -0.02 -8.10
C TYR A 232 -0.98 0.91 -7.45
N SER A 233 0.29 0.56 -7.49
CA SER A 233 1.39 1.39 -6.99
C SER A 233 2.69 1.06 -7.72
N GLU A 234 3.55 2.05 -7.90
CA GLU A 234 4.89 1.87 -8.45
C GLU A 234 5.97 1.85 -7.36
N ARG A 235 5.63 2.34 -6.17
CA ARG A 235 6.53 2.34 -5.01
C ARG A 235 5.75 2.32 -3.72
N GLY A 236 6.19 1.50 -2.78
CA GLY A 236 5.55 1.42 -1.46
C GLY A 236 5.97 0.20 -0.68
N PHE A 237 5.24 -0.01 0.40
CA PHE A 237 5.44 -1.10 1.33
C PHE A 237 4.11 -1.79 1.58
N TYR A 238 4.11 -3.11 1.62
CA TYR A 238 2.98 -3.91 2.02
C TYR A 238 3.41 -4.92 3.08
N ASN A 239 2.80 -4.89 4.24
CA ASN A 239 3.03 -5.87 5.29
C ASN A 239 2.02 -7.03 5.13
N THR A 240 2.51 -8.22 4.78
CA THR A 240 1.66 -9.40 4.52
C THR A 240 1.03 -9.99 5.79
N LEU A 241 1.57 -9.67 6.96
CA LEU A 241 1.05 -10.13 8.26
C LEU A 241 -0.03 -9.20 8.81
N THR A 242 0.23 -7.88 8.81
CA THR A 242 -0.70 -6.87 9.35
C THR A 242 -1.72 -6.38 8.32
N GLU A 243 -1.52 -6.70 7.03
CA GLU A 243 -2.35 -6.26 5.90
C GLU A 243 -2.41 -4.73 5.76
N GLN A 244 -1.32 -4.07 6.12
CA GLN A 244 -1.14 -2.62 6.00
C GLN A 244 -0.30 -2.28 4.78
N ALA A 245 -0.72 -1.25 4.05
CA ALA A 245 -0.01 -0.69 2.91
C ALA A 245 0.36 0.78 3.16
N GLU A 246 1.57 1.14 2.79
CA GLU A 246 2.02 2.52 2.63
C GLU A 246 2.50 2.68 1.18
N LEU A 247 1.78 3.47 0.41
CA LEU A 247 1.94 3.57 -1.04
C LEU A 247 2.35 4.99 -1.40
N LEU A 248 3.28 5.11 -2.31
CA LEU A 248 3.89 6.37 -2.74
C LEU A 248 3.67 6.57 -4.25
N ASP A 249 4.05 7.78 -4.74
CA ASP A 249 4.08 8.08 -6.17
C ASP A 249 2.73 7.91 -6.88
N ARG A 250 1.70 8.58 -6.31
CA ARG A 250 0.37 8.69 -6.89
C ARG A 250 -0.35 7.35 -7.10
N SER A 251 -0.35 6.57 -6.07
CA SER A 251 -1.02 5.27 -6.04
C SER A 251 -2.55 5.38 -6.15
N VAL A 252 -3.16 4.28 -6.55
CA VAL A 252 -4.59 4.19 -6.80
C VAL A 252 -5.17 3.01 -6.03
N LEU A 253 -6.20 3.27 -5.22
CA LEU A 253 -7.01 2.24 -4.58
C LEU A 253 -8.42 2.26 -5.19
N THR A 254 -8.89 1.11 -5.63
CA THR A 254 -10.24 0.95 -6.20
C THR A 254 -11.00 -0.10 -5.40
N ASN A 255 -12.23 0.22 -5.01
CA ASN A 255 -13.15 -0.68 -4.30
C ASN A 255 -14.59 -0.42 -4.77
N GLN A 256 -15.26 -1.43 -5.33
CA GLN A 256 -16.71 -1.41 -5.66
C GLN A 256 -17.19 -0.09 -6.29
N GLY A 257 -16.49 0.41 -7.31
CA GLY A 257 -16.85 1.67 -8.00
C GLY A 257 -16.33 2.94 -7.32
N LYS A 258 -15.74 2.85 -6.13
CA LYS A 258 -15.00 3.94 -5.49
C LYS A 258 -13.54 3.89 -5.89
N LYS A 259 -12.95 5.05 -6.15
CA LYS A 259 -11.54 5.19 -6.53
C LYS A 259 -10.91 6.29 -5.68
N LEU A 260 -9.83 5.95 -4.96
CA LEU A 260 -9.02 6.88 -4.20
C LEU A 260 -7.65 7.04 -4.84
N VAL A 261 -7.23 8.26 -5.08
CA VAL A 261 -5.92 8.63 -5.62
C VAL A 261 -5.31 9.70 -4.74
N GLY A 262 -4.04 9.60 -4.42
CA GLY A 262 -3.27 10.59 -3.68
C GLY A 262 -1.79 10.47 -4.01
N ASP A 263 -0.98 11.46 -3.67
CA ASP A 263 0.46 11.39 -3.88
C ASP A 263 1.09 10.35 -2.92
N SER A 264 0.48 10.17 -1.72
CA SER A 264 0.73 8.99 -0.89
C SER A 264 -0.57 8.49 -0.26
N LEU A 265 -0.65 7.17 -0.05
CA LEU A 265 -1.78 6.48 0.54
C LEU A 265 -1.30 5.59 1.69
N PHE A 266 -2.04 5.60 2.79
CA PHE A 266 -1.97 4.60 3.83
C PHE A 266 -3.28 3.81 3.84
N TYR A 267 -3.21 2.50 3.93
CA TYR A 267 -4.38 1.64 3.99
C TYR A 267 -4.17 0.51 4.99
N ASP A 268 -5.13 0.33 5.89
CA ASP A 268 -5.21 -0.79 6.83
C ASP A 268 -6.47 -1.60 6.50
N ARG A 269 -6.28 -2.77 5.90
CA ARG A 269 -7.37 -3.62 5.44
C ARG A 269 -8.19 -4.21 6.58
N VAL A 270 -7.55 -4.47 7.72
CA VAL A 270 -8.22 -5.15 8.87
C VAL A 270 -9.30 -4.27 9.48
N ILE A 271 -9.05 -2.98 9.56
CA ILE A 271 -9.99 -2.00 10.12
C ILE A 271 -10.71 -1.18 9.04
N GLY A 272 -10.48 -1.49 7.75
CA GLY A 272 -11.08 -0.79 6.62
C GLY A 272 -10.77 0.70 6.61
N TYR A 273 -9.59 1.11 7.02
CA TYR A 273 -9.18 2.49 7.20
C TYR A 273 -8.16 2.91 6.15
N GLY A 274 -8.43 4.00 5.45
CA GLY A 274 -7.52 4.57 4.47
C GLY A 274 -7.30 6.07 4.68
N GLU A 275 -6.06 6.53 4.53
CA GLU A 275 -5.66 7.93 4.48
C GLU A 275 -4.98 8.23 3.14
N ALA A 276 -5.19 9.44 2.65
CA ALA A 276 -4.57 9.93 1.44
C ALA A 276 -4.04 11.35 1.65
N PHE A 277 -2.87 11.61 1.11
CA PHE A 277 -2.16 12.86 1.28
C PHE A 277 -1.78 13.44 -0.08
N ASP A 278 -1.91 14.75 -0.18
CA ASP A 278 -1.59 15.63 -1.28
C ASP A 278 -2.28 15.25 -2.61
N ASN A 279 -2.90 16.24 -3.26
CA ASN A 279 -3.64 16.09 -4.51
C ASN A 279 -4.66 14.94 -4.51
N VAL A 280 -5.35 14.78 -3.37
CA VAL A 280 -6.26 13.66 -3.17
C VAL A 280 -7.52 13.83 -4.03
N ARG A 281 -7.93 12.73 -4.67
CA ARG A 281 -9.20 12.61 -5.37
C ARG A 281 -9.86 11.28 -5.00
N MET A 282 -11.01 11.37 -4.37
CA MET A 282 -11.90 10.25 -4.10
C MET A 282 -13.12 10.36 -5.02
N THR A 283 -13.37 9.36 -5.85
CA THR A 283 -14.49 9.33 -6.81
C THR A 283 -15.38 8.15 -6.50
N ASP A 284 -16.68 8.37 -6.41
CA ASP A 284 -17.70 7.33 -6.33
C ASP A 284 -18.53 7.37 -7.62
N THR A 285 -18.32 6.37 -8.49
CA THR A 285 -18.97 6.31 -9.80
C THR A 285 -20.44 5.83 -9.70
N ILE A 286 -20.79 5.14 -8.62
CA ILE A 286 -22.14 4.63 -8.37
C ILE A 286 -23.04 5.79 -7.93
N ASN A 287 -22.59 6.52 -6.91
CA ASN A 287 -23.33 7.66 -6.38
C ASN A 287 -23.06 8.96 -7.15
N LYS A 288 -22.20 8.92 -8.17
CA LYS A 288 -21.85 10.06 -9.04
C LYS A 288 -21.39 11.28 -8.23
N ASN A 289 -20.42 11.06 -7.34
CA ASN A 289 -19.83 12.15 -6.58
C ASN A 289 -18.31 12.04 -6.52
N MET A 290 -17.67 13.14 -6.15
CA MET A 290 -16.23 13.26 -6.01
C MET A 290 -15.89 14.13 -4.80
N LEU A 291 -14.87 13.74 -4.05
CA LEU A 291 -14.28 14.52 -2.98
C LEU A 291 -12.80 14.75 -3.28
N THR A 292 -12.34 15.99 -3.18
CA THR A 292 -10.94 16.37 -3.36
C THR A 292 -10.43 17.11 -2.15
N GLY A 293 -9.09 17.12 -1.95
CA GLY A 293 -8.43 17.83 -0.86
C GLY A 293 -6.95 17.53 -0.83
N ASP A 294 -6.21 18.09 0.12
CA ASP A 294 -4.80 17.72 0.34
C ASP A 294 -4.64 16.67 1.42
N TYR A 295 -5.69 16.43 2.21
CA TYR A 295 -5.77 15.32 3.13
C TYR A 295 -7.19 14.77 3.15
N CYS A 296 -7.33 13.47 2.95
CA CYS A 296 -8.59 12.76 3.06
C CYS A 296 -8.40 11.47 3.86
N PHE A 297 -9.41 11.07 4.60
CA PHE A 297 -9.51 9.71 5.08
C PHE A 297 -10.89 9.13 4.76
N TYR A 298 -10.95 7.80 4.70
CA TYR A 298 -12.18 7.04 4.58
C TYR A 298 -12.09 5.80 5.48
N ASN A 299 -13.19 5.49 6.15
CA ASN A 299 -13.33 4.25 6.90
C ASN A 299 -14.53 3.45 6.36
N GLU A 300 -14.25 2.27 5.82
CA GLU A 300 -15.25 1.39 5.20
C GLU A 300 -16.25 0.83 6.23
N LEU A 301 -15.78 0.50 7.43
CA LEU A 301 -16.61 -0.13 8.45
C LEU A 301 -17.65 0.83 9.04
N THR A 302 -17.33 2.12 9.07
CA THR A 302 -18.21 3.18 9.60
C THR A 302 -18.86 4.00 8.49
N ASP A 303 -18.53 3.74 7.21
CA ASP A 303 -18.91 4.53 6.05
C ASP A 303 -18.78 6.04 6.34
N SER A 304 -17.59 6.44 6.84
CA SER A 304 -17.27 7.81 7.19
C SER A 304 -16.12 8.34 6.36
N ALA A 305 -16.22 9.58 5.92
CA ALA A 305 -15.21 10.26 5.12
C ALA A 305 -14.91 11.64 5.69
N PHE A 306 -13.70 12.11 5.46
CA PHE A 306 -13.24 13.43 5.89
C PHE A 306 -12.26 13.97 4.84
N ALA A 307 -12.37 15.25 4.52
CA ALA A 307 -11.42 15.96 3.67
C ALA A 307 -11.13 17.35 4.23
N THR A 308 -9.89 17.79 4.10
CA THR A 308 -9.47 19.14 4.52
C THR A 308 -8.35 19.66 3.63
N LYS A 309 -8.06 20.95 3.77
CA LYS A 309 -7.13 21.69 2.93
C LYS A 309 -7.55 21.66 1.46
N ARG A 310 -8.13 22.75 1.00
CA ARG A 310 -8.69 22.87 -0.36
C ARG A 310 -9.79 21.82 -0.65
N ALA A 311 -10.54 21.43 0.37
CA ALA A 311 -11.56 20.40 0.22
C ALA A 311 -12.71 20.87 -0.67
N VAL A 312 -13.06 20.07 -1.68
CA VAL A 312 -14.20 20.30 -2.57
C VAL A 312 -14.95 18.98 -2.74
N ALA A 313 -16.25 19.00 -2.46
CA ALA A 313 -17.19 17.95 -2.84
C ALA A 313 -17.90 18.35 -4.13
N ILE A 314 -18.07 17.39 -5.03
CA ILE A 314 -18.76 17.59 -6.31
C ILE A 314 -19.82 16.49 -6.44
N ASP A 315 -21.07 16.88 -6.57
CA ASP A 315 -22.16 15.97 -6.91
C ASP A 315 -22.60 16.23 -8.36
N TYR A 316 -22.49 15.21 -9.21
CA TYR A 316 -22.86 15.24 -10.62
C TYR A 316 -23.98 14.23 -10.96
N SER A 317 -24.76 13.86 -9.94
CA SER A 317 -25.86 12.89 -10.09
C SER A 317 -27.06 13.47 -10.88
N GLN A 318 -27.22 14.79 -10.91
CA GLN A 318 -28.42 15.49 -11.39
C GLN A 318 -28.22 16.22 -12.72
N GLY A 319 -27.24 15.88 -13.53
CA GLY A 319 -27.01 16.52 -14.84
C GLY A 319 -26.10 17.75 -14.74
N ASP A 320 -26.43 18.75 -13.94
CA ASP A 320 -25.53 19.85 -13.58
C ASP A 320 -24.80 19.55 -12.26
N SER A 321 -23.54 19.96 -12.15
CA SER A 321 -22.72 19.64 -11.01
C SER A 321 -22.88 20.65 -9.87
N LEU A 322 -23.18 20.15 -8.67
CA LEU A 322 -23.11 20.93 -7.45
C LEU A 322 -21.71 20.84 -6.84
N PHE A 323 -21.06 21.97 -6.73
CA PHE A 323 -19.75 22.11 -6.07
C PHE A 323 -19.97 22.64 -4.65
N MET A 324 -19.32 22.02 -3.68
CA MET A 324 -19.28 22.48 -2.29
C MET A 324 -17.85 22.59 -1.81
N HIS A 325 -17.43 23.76 -1.41
CA HIS A 325 -16.12 24.03 -0.82
C HIS A 325 -16.25 24.40 0.65
N GLY A 326 -15.32 23.95 1.47
CA GLY A 326 -15.14 24.33 2.87
C GLY A 326 -13.71 24.07 3.31
N ASP A 327 -13.30 24.65 4.44
CA ASP A 327 -11.98 24.31 5.01
C ASP A 327 -11.93 22.83 5.41
N THR A 328 -13.08 22.26 5.79
CA THR A 328 -13.25 20.85 6.14
C THR A 328 -14.61 20.35 5.66
N LEU A 329 -14.59 19.19 5.02
CA LEU A 329 -15.80 18.44 4.64
C LEU A 329 -15.78 17.08 5.37
N GLN A 330 -16.94 16.69 5.92
CA GLN A 330 -17.11 15.44 6.65
C GLN A 330 -18.40 14.74 6.27
N MET A 331 -18.36 13.46 6.09
CA MET A 331 -19.51 12.57 5.96
C MET A 331 -19.48 11.53 7.09
N VAL A 332 -20.63 11.32 7.73
CA VAL A 332 -20.81 10.29 8.76
C VAL A 332 -22.11 9.56 8.50
N SER A 333 -22.06 8.24 8.38
CA SER A 333 -23.23 7.39 8.21
C SER A 333 -23.71 6.84 9.55
N TYR A 334 -25.02 6.69 9.69
CA TYR A 334 -25.70 6.16 10.87
C TYR A 334 -26.62 5.01 10.47
N ASN A 335 -26.80 4.07 11.38
CA ASN A 335 -27.65 2.89 11.19
C ASN A 335 -27.23 2.06 9.96
N LEU A 336 -25.94 1.85 9.78
CA LEU A 336 -25.39 1.03 8.71
C LEU A 336 -26.03 -0.37 8.70
N ASN A 337 -26.27 -0.89 7.49
CA ASN A 337 -26.88 -2.20 7.25
C ASN A 337 -28.32 -2.34 7.76
N THR A 338 -29.04 -1.22 7.90
CA THR A 338 -30.47 -1.21 8.24
C THR A 338 -31.27 -0.35 7.24
N ASP A 339 -32.58 -0.59 7.17
CA ASP A 339 -33.49 0.22 6.33
C ASP A 339 -33.60 1.68 6.77
N SER A 340 -33.06 2.02 7.94
CA SER A 340 -33.03 3.38 8.49
C SER A 340 -31.66 4.05 8.35
N LEU A 341 -30.83 3.61 7.40
CA LEU A 341 -29.57 4.24 7.05
C LEU A 341 -29.79 5.72 6.69
N PHE A 342 -29.02 6.59 7.30
CA PHE A 342 -28.95 8.00 6.90
C PHE A 342 -27.53 8.55 7.06
N ARG A 343 -27.26 9.65 6.35
CA ARG A 343 -25.94 10.31 6.34
C ARG A 343 -26.05 11.76 6.76
N LEU A 344 -25.10 12.20 7.57
CA LEU A 344 -24.85 13.61 7.84
C LEU A 344 -23.63 14.06 7.05
N MET A 345 -23.83 15.01 6.14
CA MET A 345 -22.74 15.72 5.47
C MET A 345 -22.56 17.08 6.14
N LYS A 346 -21.32 17.41 6.52
CA LYS A 346 -21.00 18.62 7.26
C LYS A 346 -19.86 19.33 6.54
N ALA A 347 -20.02 20.63 6.37
CA ALA A 347 -18.98 21.51 5.85
C ALA A 347 -18.71 22.61 6.89
N TYR A 348 -17.44 22.87 7.17
CA TYR A 348 -17.02 23.81 8.20
C TYR A 348 -16.09 24.86 7.63
N HIS A 349 -16.34 26.09 8.03
CA HIS A 349 -15.67 27.33 7.77
C HIS A 349 -15.62 27.74 6.30
N LYS A 350 -16.13 28.95 6.06
CA LYS A 350 -16.12 29.61 4.75
C LYS A 350 -16.76 28.76 3.65
N VAL A 351 -17.87 28.12 3.96
CA VAL A 351 -18.57 27.23 3.04
C VAL A 351 -19.11 28.04 1.85
N ARG A 352 -18.87 27.51 0.65
CA ARG A 352 -19.40 28.01 -0.60
C ARG A 352 -19.97 26.86 -1.38
N MET A 353 -21.17 27.00 -1.87
CA MET A 353 -21.75 26.04 -2.80
C MET A 353 -22.15 26.74 -4.10
N TYR A 354 -22.04 26.02 -5.20
CA TYR A 354 -22.33 26.52 -6.54
C TYR A 354 -22.89 25.42 -7.43
N ARG A 355 -24.04 25.72 -8.00
CA ARG A 355 -24.65 25.12 -9.19
C ARG A 355 -25.20 26.27 -10.02
N THR A 356 -25.49 26.10 -11.31
CA THR A 356 -25.93 27.20 -12.18
C THR A 356 -27.20 27.90 -11.69
N ASP A 357 -28.13 27.14 -11.13
CA ASP A 357 -29.45 27.62 -10.64
C ASP A 357 -29.43 28.01 -9.15
N VAL A 358 -28.47 27.48 -8.35
CA VAL A 358 -28.40 27.73 -6.92
C VAL A 358 -26.98 27.98 -6.45
N GLN A 359 -26.79 29.00 -5.62
CA GLN A 359 -25.52 29.38 -5.06
C GLN A 359 -25.69 29.70 -3.57
N GLY A 360 -24.67 29.46 -2.77
CA GLY A 360 -24.78 29.74 -1.34
C GLY A 360 -23.42 29.97 -0.68
N VAL A 361 -23.46 30.81 0.35
CA VAL A 361 -22.33 31.06 1.25
C VAL A 361 -22.79 31.03 2.69
N CYS A 362 -21.97 30.46 3.58
CA CYS A 362 -22.19 30.48 5.03
C CYS A 362 -20.89 30.12 5.74
N ASP A 363 -20.85 30.20 7.07
CA ASP A 363 -19.69 29.67 7.80
C ASP A 363 -19.72 28.15 7.87
N SER A 364 -20.86 27.57 8.19
CA SER A 364 -21.00 26.13 8.34
C SER A 364 -22.32 25.63 7.74
N LEU A 365 -22.31 24.38 7.26
CA LEU A 365 -23.44 23.73 6.64
C LEU A 365 -23.56 22.28 7.11
N VAL A 366 -24.78 21.83 7.36
CA VAL A 366 -25.10 20.43 7.67
C VAL A 366 -26.26 19.98 6.79
N TYR A 367 -26.05 18.93 6.01
CA TYR A 367 -27.11 18.20 5.30
C TYR A 367 -27.42 16.89 6.01
N ASN A 368 -28.68 16.65 6.30
CA ASN A 368 -29.19 15.43 6.90
C ASN A 368 -30.06 14.68 5.88
N SER A 369 -29.60 13.52 5.43
CA SER A 369 -30.35 12.73 4.43
C SER A 369 -31.62 12.06 4.99
N LYS A 370 -31.84 12.04 6.32
CA LYS A 370 -33.02 11.45 6.94
C LYS A 370 -34.28 12.27 6.69
N ASP A 371 -34.13 13.57 6.73
CA ASP A 371 -35.24 14.54 6.51
C ASP A 371 -35.02 15.42 5.29
N SER A 372 -34.01 15.09 4.48
CA SER A 372 -33.59 15.82 3.28
C SER A 372 -33.43 17.32 3.54
N CYS A 373 -32.94 17.68 4.74
CA CYS A 373 -32.77 19.04 5.19
C CYS A 373 -31.32 19.49 5.18
N MET A 374 -31.05 20.58 4.48
CA MET A 374 -29.78 21.31 4.52
C MET A 374 -29.92 22.52 5.42
N THR A 375 -29.10 22.65 6.42
CA THR A 375 -29.07 23.81 7.34
C THR A 375 -27.76 24.58 7.17
N MET A 376 -27.91 25.86 6.82
CA MET A 376 -26.80 26.81 6.71
C MET A 376 -26.76 27.69 7.95
N TYR A 377 -25.60 27.91 8.53
CA TYR A 377 -25.38 28.61 9.80
C TYR A 377 -24.47 29.81 9.61
N THR A 378 -24.70 30.83 10.44
CA THR A 378 -23.89 32.04 10.57
C THR A 378 -23.93 32.88 9.30
N ASP A 379 -24.89 33.77 9.27
CA ASP A 379 -25.15 34.76 8.21
C ASP A 379 -25.16 34.15 6.79
N PRO A 380 -25.96 33.09 6.57
CA PRO A 380 -26.06 32.49 5.27
C PRO A 380 -26.70 33.41 4.24
N ILE A 381 -26.20 33.32 3.01
CA ILE A 381 -26.85 33.90 1.83
C ILE A 381 -27.07 32.78 0.83
N LEU A 382 -28.30 32.66 0.34
CA LEU A 382 -28.68 31.74 -0.71
C LEU A 382 -29.19 32.53 -1.92
N TRP A 383 -28.70 32.26 -3.10
CA TRP A 383 -29.18 32.77 -4.38
C TRP A 383 -29.83 31.63 -5.16
N ASN A 384 -31.01 31.93 -5.73
CA ASN A 384 -31.74 31.02 -6.60
C ASN A 384 -32.43 31.85 -7.69
N ASP A 385 -32.01 31.68 -8.95
CA ASP A 385 -32.59 32.30 -10.14
C ASP A 385 -33.01 33.78 -9.98
N GLY A 386 -32.10 34.64 -9.54
CA GLY A 386 -32.32 36.08 -9.39
C GLY A 386 -32.98 36.47 -8.07
N GLN A 387 -33.20 35.52 -7.19
CA GLN A 387 -33.68 35.75 -5.82
C GLN A 387 -32.55 35.53 -4.81
N GLN A 388 -32.58 36.28 -3.75
CA GLN A 388 -31.62 36.22 -2.66
C GLN A 388 -32.35 36.04 -1.32
N LEU A 389 -31.94 35.07 -0.55
CA LEU A 389 -32.44 34.77 0.80
C LEU A 389 -31.34 34.98 1.81
N LEU A 390 -31.60 35.72 2.89
CA LEU A 390 -30.66 36.03 3.95
C LEU A 390 -31.33 35.84 5.33
N GLY A 391 -30.57 35.46 6.32
CA GLY A 391 -30.99 35.32 7.72
C GLY A 391 -29.81 34.91 8.60
N GLU A 392 -30.03 34.71 9.91
CA GLU A 392 -29.01 34.12 10.79
C GLU A 392 -28.84 32.63 10.56
N GLN A 393 -29.92 31.95 10.09
CA GLN A 393 -29.93 30.55 9.75
C GLN A 393 -30.91 30.31 8.60
N ILE A 394 -30.55 29.47 7.63
CA ILE A 394 -31.45 29.03 6.57
C ILE A 394 -31.53 27.51 6.58
N LYS A 395 -32.75 26.95 6.66
CA LYS A 395 -33.03 25.52 6.47
C LYS A 395 -33.69 25.33 5.12
N ILE A 396 -33.15 24.47 4.30
CA ILE A 396 -33.63 24.14 2.96
C ILE A 396 -34.11 22.71 3.00
N TYR A 397 -35.37 22.47 2.74
CA TYR A 397 -35.97 21.15 2.61
C TYR A 397 -36.08 20.79 1.13
N MET A 398 -35.57 19.63 0.79
CA MET A 398 -35.47 19.17 -0.59
C MET A 398 -36.45 18.03 -0.83
N ASN A 399 -37.07 18.05 -2.01
CA ASN A 399 -37.85 16.94 -2.54
C ASN A 399 -37.10 16.41 -3.77
N ASP A 400 -36.65 15.15 -3.69
CA ASP A 400 -35.72 14.55 -4.65
C ASP A 400 -34.47 15.43 -4.83
N SER A 401 -34.41 16.27 -5.82
CA SER A 401 -33.22 17.07 -6.17
C SER A 401 -33.49 18.57 -6.22
N THR A 402 -34.72 18.97 -5.97
CA THR A 402 -35.16 20.39 -6.03
C THR A 402 -35.48 20.91 -4.64
N ILE A 403 -35.40 22.21 -4.48
CA ILE A 403 -35.87 22.88 -3.25
C ILE A 403 -37.38 22.80 -3.22
N ASP A 404 -37.93 22.25 -2.13
CA ASP A 404 -39.39 22.27 -1.86
C ASP A 404 -39.78 23.53 -1.09
N TRP A 405 -39.11 23.79 0.03
CA TRP A 405 -39.31 25.02 0.77
C TRP A 405 -38.06 25.36 1.60
N ALA A 406 -37.92 26.66 1.90
CA ALA A 406 -36.83 27.15 2.76
C ALA A 406 -37.42 27.87 3.98
N HIS A 407 -36.82 27.69 5.16
CA HIS A 407 -37.12 28.40 6.38
C HIS A 407 -35.96 29.32 6.74
N ILE A 408 -36.18 30.60 6.61
CA ILE A 408 -35.26 31.66 6.96
C ILE A 408 -35.57 32.09 8.39
N ILE A 409 -34.60 31.97 9.29
CA ILE A 409 -34.76 32.11 10.74
C ILE A 409 -33.96 33.32 11.21
N ASN A 410 -34.61 34.21 11.90
CA ASN A 410 -34.12 35.47 12.41
C ASN A 410 -33.57 36.43 11.35
N GLN A 411 -33.93 37.71 11.45
CA GLN A 411 -33.52 38.76 10.52
C GLN A 411 -33.74 38.36 9.03
N ALA A 412 -34.82 37.66 8.80
CA ALA A 412 -35.14 37.13 7.47
C ALA A 412 -35.34 38.27 6.47
N LEU A 413 -34.63 38.18 5.34
CA LEU A 413 -34.76 39.12 4.22
C LEU A 413 -34.76 38.33 2.91
N THR A 414 -35.72 38.66 2.03
CA THR A 414 -35.68 38.21 0.65
C THR A 414 -35.57 39.40 -0.29
N VAL A 415 -34.76 39.23 -1.35
CA VAL A 415 -34.61 40.23 -2.41
C VAL A 415 -34.85 39.53 -3.74
N GLU A 416 -35.78 40.03 -4.53
CA GLU A 416 -36.12 39.54 -5.86
C GLU A 416 -35.86 40.62 -6.90
N MET A 417 -35.06 40.35 -7.91
CA MET A 417 -34.84 41.25 -9.04
C MET A 417 -36.03 41.20 -9.99
N LYS A 418 -36.70 42.33 -10.19
CA LYS A 418 -37.85 42.47 -11.12
C LYS A 418 -37.42 42.93 -12.52
N ASP A 419 -36.47 43.83 -12.56
CA ASP A 419 -35.79 44.30 -13.77
C ASP A 419 -34.37 44.80 -13.41
N SER A 420 -33.68 45.38 -14.35
CA SER A 420 -32.27 45.81 -14.18
C SER A 420 -32.03 46.85 -13.08
N ILE A 421 -33.10 47.52 -12.58
CA ILE A 421 -33.01 48.62 -11.60
C ILE A 421 -33.98 48.49 -10.43
N HIS A 422 -34.97 47.62 -10.50
CA HIS A 422 -35.98 47.46 -9.47
C HIS A 422 -35.90 46.11 -8.75
N TYR A 423 -35.96 46.15 -7.42
CA TYR A 423 -35.93 45.00 -6.56
C TYR A 423 -37.12 45.01 -5.58
N ASN A 424 -37.82 43.88 -5.48
CA ASN A 424 -38.75 43.63 -4.39
C ASN A 424 -37.97 43.13 -3.17
N GLN A 425 -38.30 43.68 -1.99
CA GLN A 425 -37.71 43.27 -0.73
C GLN A 425 -38.83 42.97 0.27
N VAL A 426 -38.70 41.82 0.94
CA VAL A 426 -39.56 41.43 2.06
C VAL A 426 -38.69 41.09 3.24
N SER A 427 -39.01 41.69 4.39
CA SER A 427 -38.27 41.44 5.64
C SER A 427 -39.20 40.97 6.74
N GLY A 428 -38.72 40.11 7.62
CA GLY A 428 -39.46 39.59 8.76
C GLY A 428 -38.57 39.00 9.83
N LYS A 429 -39.15 38.59 10.94
CA LYS A 429 -38.43 37.86 11.95
C LYS A 429 -38.05 36.46 11.44
N GLU A 430 -39.01 35.79 10.83
CA GLU A 430 -38.91 34.50 10.18
C GLU A 430 -39.71 34.52 8.88
N MET A 431 -39.27 33.68 7.90
CA MET A 431 -39.99 33.54 6.63
C MET A 431 -39.94 32.09 6.19
N LYS A 432 -41.00 31.67 5.48
CA LYS A 432 -41.02 30.40 4.76
C LYS A 432 -41.24 30.69 3.28
N ALA A 433 -40.29 30.34 2.45
CA ALA A 433 -40.34 30.44 1.01
C ALA A 433 -40.64 29.06 0.42
N TYR A 434 -41.65 28.97 -0.45
CA TYR A 434 -42.08 27.73 -1.09
C TYR A 434 -41.72 27.76 -2.57
N PHE A 435 -41.21 26.67 -3.08
CA PHE A 435 -40.72 26.54 -4.44
C PHE A 435 -41.55 25.51 -5.23
N GLU A 436 -41.62 25.68 -6.51
CA GLU A 436 -42.22 24.74 -7.45
C GLU A 436 -41.39 24.72 -8.74
N ASN A 437 -40.83 23.54 -9.09
CA ASN A 437 -39.90 23.36 -10.22
C ASN A 437 -38.67 24.27 -10.16
N GLY A 438 -38.19 24.61 -8.96
CA GLY A 438 -37.03 25.48 -8.75
C GLY A 438 -37.35 26.96 -8.60
N ASP A 439 -38.53 27.41 -8.99
CA ASP A 439 -38.99 28.82 -8.87
C ASP A 439 -39.72 29.07 -7.54
N MET A 440 -39.41 30.17 -6.87
CA MET A 440 -40.12 30.58 -5.68
C MET A 440 -41.53 31.04 -6.03
N ARG A 441 -42.54 30.41 -5.44
CA ARG A 441 -43.97 30.69 -5.71
C ARG A 441 -44.58 31.67 -4.70
N HIS A 442 -44.29 31.50 -3.43
CA HIS A 442 -44.80 32.37 -2.38
C HIS A 442 -43.93 32.32 -1.13
N ILE A 443 -44.07 33.37 -0.36
CA ILE A 443 -43.40 33.54 0.94
C ILE A 443 -44.44 33.69 2.02
#